data_5dbe0a439baddf17df6d8ce5f903c29c
#
_entry.id   5dbe0a439baddf17df6d8ce5f903c29c
#
_cell.length_a   1.000
_cell.length_b   1.000
_cell.length_c   1.000
_cell.angle_alpha   90.00
_cell.angle_beta   90.00
_cell.angle_gamma   90.00
#
_symmetry.space_group_name_H-M   'P 1'
#
loop_
_entity.id
_entity.type
_entity.pdbx_description
1 polymer ?
#
loop_
_entity_poly.entity_id
_entity_poly.type
_entity_poly.pdbx_seq_one_letter_code
_entity_poly.pdbx_strand_id
1 'polypeptide(L)'
;CVFLVLQFILTNHKNIYKGAEDTLRFAGTSVMAAAMSAFLLIPAYIGINTTASATRHFPKWEWYGSIWDMIKQMFVLTEPIKSQQFDGGVNLYCGTFAILLIGIYIFNTKIKWYEKLKNVILIVFLMMSFNNTLLNYIWHGFHDQYGIPNRFSFLFIFILLSMGYEAIANTDK
;
A
#
# COMPACT_ATOMS: atom_id res chain seq x y z
N CYS A 1 -6.06 -3.79 -6.56
CA CYS A 1 -6.13 -5.25 -6.83
C CYS A 1 -6.09 -6.08 -5.55
N VAL A 2 -5.06 -5.97 -4.71
CA VAL A 2 -4.92 -6.77 -3.47
C VAL A 2 -6.11 -6.59 -2.53
N PHE A 3 -6.61 -5.36 -2.36
CA PHE A 3 -7.79 -5.07 -1.54
C PHE A 3 -9.04 -5.81 -2.04
N LEU A 4 -9.32 -5.79 -3.33
CA LEU A 4 -10.48 -6.47 -3.92
C LEU A 4 -10.36 -7.98 -3.82
N VAL A 5 -9.16 -8.53 -4.03
CA VAL A 5 -8.90 -9.97 -3.88
C VAL A 5 -9.09 -10.42 -2.43
N LEU A 6 -8.54 -9.68 -1.46
CA LEU A 6 -8.72 -9.96 -0.04
C LEU A 6 -10.19 -9.83 0.38
N GLN A 7 -10.88 -8.79 -0.07
CA GLN A 7 -12.30 -8.61 0.19
C GLN A 7 -13.11 -9.76 -0.38
N PHE A 8 -12.79 -10.18 -1.61
CA PHE A 8 -13.42 -11.32 -2.27
C PHE A 8 -13.20 -12.63 -1.50
N ILE A 9 -11.95 -12.97 -1.16
CA ILE A 9 -11.60 -14.19 -0.42
C ILE A 9 -12.30 -14.23 0.93
N LEU A 10 -12.34 -13.11 1.66
CA LEU A 10 -12.86 -13.04 3.03
C LEU A 10 -14.39 -12.94 3.12
N THR A 11 -15.05 -12.40 2.09
CA THR A 11 -16.52 -12.19 2.13
C THR A 11 -17.34 -13.24 1.37
N ASN A 12 -16.75 -13.98 0.44
CA ASN A 12 -17.51 -14.77 -0.52
C ASN A 12 -17.15 -16.27 -0.53
N HIS A 13 -17.10 -16.90 0.64
CA HIS A 13 -16.83 -18.35 0.76
C HIS A 13 -17.88 -19.27 0.08
N LYS A 14 -19.04 -18.76 -0.34
CA LYS A 14 -20.16 -19.60 -0.78
C LYS A 14 -20.29 -19.80 -2.29
N ASN A 15 -19.56 -19.08 -3.14
CA ASN A 15 -19.72 -19.21 -4.58
C ASN A 15 -18.44 -18.94 -5.37
N ILE A 16 -17.58 -19.95 -5.45
CA ILE A 16 -16.28 -19.90 -6.12
C ILE A 16 -16.43 -19.52 -7.61
N TYR A 17 -17.49 -19.98 -8.29
CA TYR A 17 -17.73 -19.69 -9.71
C TYR A 17 -18.03 -18.21 -9.97
N LYS A 18 -18.86 -17.59 -9.13
CA LYS A 18 -19.16 -16.16 -9.23
C LYS A 18 -17.92 -15.31 -8.98
N GLY A 19 -17.06 -15.77 -8.08
CA GLY A 19 -15.81 -15.10 -7.82
C GLY A 19 -14.80 -15.19 -8.93
N ALA A 20 -14.72 -16.31 -9.60
CA ALA A 20 -13.87 -16.46 -10.78
C ALA A 20 -14.36 -15.52 -11.91
N GLU A 21 -15.66 -15.44 -12.14
CA GLU A 21 -16.26 -14.53 -13.13
C GLU A 21 -15.96 -13.06 -12.81
N ASP A 22 -16.16 -12.63 -11.56
CA ASP A 22 -15.87 -11.26 -11.13
C ASP A 22 -14.37 -10.92 -11.26
N THR A 23 -13.50 -11.89 -10.96
CA THR A 23 -12.05 -11.73 -11.14
C THR A 23 -11.67 -11.59 -12.61
N LEU A 24 -12.27 -12.41 -13.50
CA LEU A 24 -12.04 -12.32 -14.94
C LEU A 24 -12.55 -11.00 -15.52
N ARG A 25 -13.71 -10.53 -15.09
CA ARG A 25 -14.25 -9.22 -15.49
C ARG A 25 -13.33 -8.09 -15.05
N PHE A 26 -12.86 -8.15 -13.80
CA PHE A 26 -11.90 -7.16 -13.28
C PHE A 26 -10.58 -7.19 -14.05
N ALA A 27 -10.02 -8.37 -14.32
CA ALA A 27 -8.80 -8.51 -15.11
C ALA A 27 -8.99 -7.96 -16.54
N GLY A 28 -10.12 -8.28 -17.19
CA GLY A 28 -10.45 -7.77 -18.52
C GLY A 28 -10.57 -6.25 -18.57
N THR A 29 -11.29 -5.65 -17.63
CA THR A 29 -11.41 -4.18 -17.54
C THR A 29 -10.08 -3.51 -17.23
N SER A 30 -9.23 -4.13 -16.39
CA SER A 30 -7.89 -3.63 -16.09
C SER A 30 -6.96 -3.65 -17.30
N VAL A 31 -7.01 -4.71 -18.11
CA VAL A 31 -6.26 -4.80 -19.36
C VAL A 31 -6.75 -3.76 -20.37
N MET A 32 -8.04 -3.57 -20.51
CA MET A 32 -8.61 -2.52 -21.36
C MET A 32 -8.16 -1.12 -20.92
N ALA A 33 -8.21 -0.82 -19.62
CA ALA A 33 -7.74 0.45 -19.10
C ALA A 33 -6.24 0.67 -19.35
N ALA A 34 -5.41 -0.38 -19.20
CA ALA A 34 -4.00 -0.32 -19.52
C ALA A 34 -3.76 -0.10 -21.02
N ALA A 35 -4.53 -0.77 -21.89
CA ALA A 35 -4.44 -0.57 -23.34
C ALA A 35 -4.82 0.86 -23.74
N MET A 36 -5.86 1.43 -23.15
CA MET A 36 -6.26 2.82 -23.38
C MET A 36 -5.18 3.83 -22.93
N SER A 37 -4.43 3.51 -21.87
CA SER A 37 -3.34 4.34 -21.36
C SER A 37 -2.01 4.10 -22.08
N ALA A 38 -1.92 3.10 -22.95
CA ALA A 38 -0.65 2.65 -23.55
C ALA A 38 0.07 3.77 -24.33
N PHE A 39 -0.67 4.70 -24.94
CA PHE A 39 -0.08 5.82 -25.68
C PHE A 39 0.72 6.78 -24.77
N LEU A 40 0.43 6.84 -23.46
CA LEU A 40 1.23 7.56 -22.46
C LEU A 40 2.26 6.65 -21.80
N LEU A 41 1.88 5.39 -21.48
CA LEU A 41 2.73 4.47 -20.75
C LEU A 41 3.94 4.01 -21.57
N ILE A 42 3.78 3.77 -22.89
CA ILE A 42 4.87 3.30 -23.73
C ILE A 42 5.97 4.36 -23.87
N PRO A 43 5.70 5.62 -24.24
CA PRO A 43 6.72 6.66 -24.27
C PRO A 43 7.37 6.92 -22.91
N ALA A 44 6.58 6.88 -21.82
CA ALA A 44 7.10 7.04 -20.47
C ALA A 44 8.06 5.90 -20.10
N TYR A 45 7.73 4.65 -20.44
CA TYR A 45 8.59 3.49 -20.23
C TYR A 45 9.89 3.59 -21.01
N ILE A 46 9.82 4.01 -22.29
CA ILE A 46 11.02 4.24 -23.12
C ILE A 46 11.87 5.36 -22.50
N GLY A 47 11.24 6.47 -22.08
CA GLY A 47 11.93 7.57 -21.43
C GLY A 47 12.65 7.18 -20.15
N ILE A 48 12.01 6.39 -19.28
CA ILE A 48 12.62 5.88 -18.05
C ILE A 48 13.85 5.02 -18.35
N ASN A 49 13.80 4.19 -19.39
CA ASN A 49 14.93 3.33 -19.78
C ASN A 49 16.16 4.11 -20.30
N THR A 50 16.02 5.39 -20.61
CA THR A 50 17.14 6.28 -21.01
C THR A 50 17.71 7.08 -19.84
N THR A 51 17.11 6.96 -18.64
CA THR A 51 17.57 7.68 -17.44
C THR A 51 18.52 6.84 -16.59
N ALA A 52 19.17 7.46 -15.60
CA ALA A 52 20.00 6.78 -14.62
C ALA A 52 19.24 5.70 -13.80
N SER A 53 17.91 5.81 -13.72
CA SER A 53 17.04 4.81 -13.09
C SER A 53 16.94 3.49 -13.88
N ALA A 54 17.50 3.42 -15.07
CA ALA A 54 17.47 2.23 -15.93
C ALA A 54 18.51 1.16 -15.57
N THR A 55 19.31 1.35 -14.53
CA THR A 55 20.24 0.33 -14.03
C THR A 55 19.45 -0.87 -13.55
N ARG A 56 19.34 -1.87 -14.42
CA ARG A 56 18.53 -3.08 -14.22
C ARG A 56 19.28 -4.11 -13.36
N HIS A 57 19.59 -3.75 -12.12
CA HIS A 57 20.03 -4.75 -11.16
C HIS A 57 18.80 -5.23 -10.41
N PHE A 58 18.48 -6.51 -10.57
CA PHE A 58 17.40 -7.12 -9.79
C PHE A 58 17.82 -7.08 -8.31
N PRO A 59 17.08 -6.38 -7.42
CA PRO A 59 17.49 -6.19 -6.05
C PRO A 59 17.50 -7.52 -5.31
N LYS A 60 18.44 -7.68 -4.39
CA LYS A 60 18.44 -8.77 -3.45
C LYS A 60 17.33 -8.53 -2.42
N TRP A 61 16.88 -9.61 -1.80
CA TRP A 61 15.93 -9.52 -0.70
C TRP A 61 16.66 -9.00 0.56
N GLU A 62 16.55 -7.72 0.80
CA GLU A 62 17.19 -7.04 1.93
C GLU A 62 16.17 -6.10 2.60
N TRP A 63 16.39 -5.78 3.87
CA TRP A 63 15.58 -4.82 4.61
C TRP A 63 16.33 -3.50 4.72
N TYR A 64 15.65 -2.38 4.45
CA TYR A 64 16.26 -1.05 4.55
C TYR A 64 16.57 -0.65 5.99
N GLY A 65 15.76 -1.05 6.97
CA GLY A 65 15.94 -0.65 8.34
C GLY A 65 14.97 -1.31 9.31
N SER A 66 14.86 -0.71 10.49
CA SER A 66 14.01 -1.22 11.55
C SER A 66 12.53 -0.84 11.34
N ILE A 67 11.63 -1.79 11.61
CA ILE A 67 10.18 -1.52 11.67
C ILE A 67 9.86 -0.44 12.70
N TRP A 68 10.63 -0.35 13.77
CA TRP A 68 10.46 0.67 14.81
C TRP A 68 10.67 2.09 14.29
N ASP A 69 11.60 2.30 13.36
CA ASP A 69 11.83 3.61 12.76
C ASP A 69 10.66 4.03 11.87
N MET A 70 10.01 3.07 11.22
CA MET A 70 8.78 3.33 10.47
C MET A 70 7.62 3.68 11.41
N ILE A 71 7.47 2.99 12.53
CA ILE A 71 6.44 3.30 13.54
C ILE A 71 6.65 4.70 14.13
N LYS A 72 7.89 5.09 14.41
CA LYS A 72 8.23 6.45 14.88
C LYS A 72 7.75 7.52 13.89
N GLN A 73 7.82 7.25 12.57
CA GLN A 73 7.34 8.18 11.54
C GLN A 73 5.82 8.43 11.56
N MET A 74 5.07 7.65 12.32
CA MET A 74 3.64 7.88 12.52
C MET A 74 3.36 8.94 13.60
N PHE A 75 4.35 9.31 14.42
CA PHE A 75 4.19 10.24 15.54
C PHE A 75 4.69 11.64 15.22
N VAL A 76 4.16 12.60 15.98
CA VAL A 76 4.60 14.00 15.96
C VAL A 76 6.06 14.10 16.44
N LEU A 77 6.77 15.11 15.97
CA LEU A 77 8.17 15.42 16.33
C LEU A 77 9.23 14.47 15.75
N THR A 78 8.86 13.61 14.82
CA THR A 78 9.84 12.84 14.05
C THR A 78 10.29 13.66 12.83
N GLU A 79 11.59 13.74 12.59
CA GLU A 79 12.09 14.42 11.39
C GLU A 79 11.58 13.74 10.12
N PRO A 80 11.01 14.51 9.17
CA PRO A 80 10.53 13.95 7.92
C PRO A 80 11.72 13.48 7.08
N ILE A 81 11.53 12.35 6.40
CA ILE A 81 12.51 11.82 5.47
C ILE A 81 12.56 12.71 4.24
N LYS A 82 13.75 13.20 3.92
CA LYS A 82 13.98 14.13 2.81
C LYS A 82 14.05 13.39 1.48
N SER A 83 13.71 14.08 0.40
CA SER A 83 13.69 13.53 -0.97
C SER A 83 15.05 13.06 -1.49
N GLN A 84 16.13 13.44 -0.85
CA GLN A 84 17.50 13.07 -1.23
C GLN A 84 18.07 11.86 -0.46
N GLN A 85 17.28 11.26 0.41
CA GLN A 85 17.70 10.06 1.14
C GLN A 85 17.46 8.83 0.29
N PHE A 86 18.54 8.11 -0.04
CA PHE A 86 18.49 6.92 -0.88
C PHE A 86 18.36 5.62 -0.08
N ASP A 87 18.53 5.68 1.24
CA ASP A 87 18.59 4.52 2.12
C ASP A 87 17.21 3.98 2.54
N GLY A 88 16.20 4.25 1.73
CA GLY A 88 14.83 3.89 2.07
C GLY A 88 14.19 4.91 3.03
N GLY A 89 13.13 4.48 3.69
CA GLY A 89 12.38 5.31 4.61
C GLY A 89 11.03 5.72 4.05
N VAL A 90 10.12 6.13 4.94
CA VAL A 90 8.74 6.46 4.57
C VAL A 90 8.17 7.49 5.54
N ASN A 91 7.48 8.49 5.00
CA ASN A 91 6.73 9.45 5.81
C ASN A 91 5.30 8.93 6.02
N LEU A 92 4.95 8.55 7.26
CA LEU A 92 3.67 7.90 7.60
C LEU A 92 2.78 8.75 8.51
N TYR A 93 3.15 9.99 8.78
CA TYR A 93 2.39 10.84 9.66
C TYR A 93 1.01 11.17 9.08
N CYS A 94 -0.03 10.79 9.79
CA CYS A 94 -1.43 11.07 9.43
C CYS A 94 -2.21 11.78 10.57
N GLY A 95 -1.49 12.22 11.58
CA GLY A 95 -2.06 12.82 12.78
C GLY A 95 -2.18 11.84 13.93
N THR A 96 -1.80 12.29 15.13
CA THR A 96 -1.83 11.47 16.35
C THR A 96 -3.24 10.98 16.68
N PHE A 97 -4.26 11.78 16.38
CA PHE A 97 -5.66 11.40 16.56
C PHE A 97 -6.06 10.18 15.72
N ALA A 98 -5.55 10.07 14.50
CA ALA A 98 -5.80 8.89 13.66
C ALA A 98 -5.28 7.60 14.30
N ILE A 99 -4.12 7.66 14.97
CA ILE A 99 -3.54 6.50 15.68
C ILE A 99 -4.43 6.07 16.85
N LEU A 100 -4.98 7.03 17.61
CA LEU A 100 -5.93 6.73 18.68
C LEU A 100 -7.21 6.04 18.14
N LEU A 101 -7.72 6.52 17.00
CA LEU A 101 -8.89 5.92 16.35
C LEU A 101 -8.64 4.50 15.86
N ILE A 102 -7.42 4.16 15.47
CA ILE A 102 -7.05 2.78 15.13
C ILE A 102 -7.17 1.87 16.34
N GLY A 103 -6.74 2.33 17.53
CA GLY A 103 -6.97 1.61 18.78
C GLY A 103 -8.46 1.33 19.01
N ILE A 104 -9.31 2.36 18.87
CA ILE A 104 -10.76 2.20 18.99
C ILE A 104 -11.31 1.22 17.96
N TYR A 105 -10.84 1.30 16.69
CA TYR A 105 -11.22 0.37 15.62
C TYR A 105 -10.96 -1.09 15.99
N ILE A 106 -9.77 -1.38 16.50
CA ILE A 106 -9.36 -2.76 16.86
C ILE A 106 -10.26 -3.33 17.98
N PHE A 107 -10.56 -2.52 18.99
CA PHE A 107 -11.36 -2.96 20.14
C PHE A 107 -12.88 -2.86 19.93
N ASN A 108 -13.35 -2.21 18.85
CA ASN A 108 -14.78 -2.09 18.56
C ASN A 108 -15.40 -3.44 18.20
N THR A 109 -16.28 -3.97 19.03
CA THR A 109 -16.95 -5.27 18.82
C THR A 109 -18.02 -5.24 17.72
N LYS A 110 -18.48 -4.06 17.31
CA LYS A 110 -19.48 -3.92 16.24
C LYS A 110 -18.86 -4.12 14.83
N ILE A 111 -17.55 -3.96 14.70
CA ILE A 111 -16.82 -4.19 13.45
C ILE A 111 -16.47 -5.68 13.35
N LYS A 112 -16.85 -6.30 12.25
CA LYS A 112 -16.64 -7.73 12.04
C LYS A 112 -15.15 -8.08 11.99
N TRP A 113 -14.78 -9.18 12.59
CA TRP A 113 -13.38 -9.59 12.74
C TRP A 113 -12.63 -9.73 11.40
N TYR A 114 -13.30 -10.17 10.34
CA TYR A 114 -12.69 -10.33 9.03
C TYR A 114 -12.37 -8.98 8.36
N GLU A 115 -13.15 -7.91 8.62
CA GLU A 115 -12.82 -6.57 8.15
C GLU A 115 -11.56 -6.04 8.83
N LYS A 116 -11.44 -6.27 10.13
CA LYS A 116 -10.22 -5.94 10.89
C LYS A 116 -9.01 -6.71 10.35
N LEU A 117 -9.17 -8.02 10.15
CA LEU A 117 -8.10 -8.87 9.62
C LEU A 117 -7.65 -8.41 8.24
N LYS A 118 -8.58 -8.08 7.34
CA LYS A 118 -8.29 -7.53 6.02
C LYS A 118 -7.42 -6.28 6.10
N ASN A 119 -7.82 -5.32 6.92
CA ASN A 119 -7.09 -4.06 7.06
C ASN A 119 -5.71 -4.27 7.71
N VAL A 120 -5.60 -5.15 8.71
CA VAL A 120 -4.32 -5.50 9.33
C VAL A 120 -3.38 -6.16 8.31
N ILE A 121 -3.85 -7.11 7.51
CA ILE A 121 -3.05 -7.75 6.46
C ILE A 121 -2.53 -6.71 5.46
N LEU A 122 -3.38 -5.77 5.04
CA LEU A 122 -2.98 -4.69 4.13
C LEU A 122 -1.92 -3.78 4.74
N ILE A 123 -2.08 -3.39 5.99
CA ILE A 123 -1.11 -2.56 6.72
C ILE A 123 0.24 -3.29 6.81
N VAL A 124 0.24 -4.56 7.23
CA VAL A 124 1.46 -5.37 7.33
C VAL A 124 2.13 -5.51 5.96
N PHE A 125 1.37 -5.80 4.91
CA PHE A 125 1.88 -5.91 3.55
C PHE A 125 2.52 -4.60 3.06
N LEU A 126 1.89 -3.45 3.31
CA LEU A 126 2.45 -2.15 2.94
C LEU A 126 3.70 -1.82 3.77
N MET A 127 3.71 -2.09 5.07
CA MET A 127 4.90 -1.92 5.90
C MET A 127 6.07 -2.78 5.41
N MET A 128 5.82 -4.03 5.05
CA MET A 128 6.84 -4.88 4.42
C MET A 128 7.30 -4.28 3.09
N SER A 129 6.39 -3.76 2.28
CA SER A 129 6.70 -3.16 0.99
C SER A 129 7.55 -1.89 1.09
N PHE A 130 7.36 -1.09 2.13
CA PHE A 130 8.19 0.09 2.39
C PHE A 130 9.62 -0.27 2.82
N ASN A 131 9.78 -1.37 3.53
CA ASN A 131 11.04 -1.74 4.16
C ASN A 131 11.84 -2.79 3.39
N ASN A 132 11.26 -3.43 2.38
CA ASN A 132 11.92 -4.48 1.61
C ASN A 132 12.31 -4.00 0.22
N THR A 133 13.56 -4.22 -0.16
CA THR A 133 14.13 -3.77 -1.45
C THR A 133 13.38 -4.32 -2.65
N LEU A 134 13.05 -5.63 -2.64
CA LEU A 134 12.39 -6.28 -3.75
C LEU A 134 10.93 -5.81 -3.91
N LEU A 135 10.18 -5.74 -2.81
CA LEU A 135 8.80 -5.26 -2.84
C LEU A 135 8.75 -3.79 -3.26
N ASN A 136 9.66 -2.98 -2.76
CA ASN A 136 9.79 -1.58 -3.13
C ASN A 136 10.07 -1.41 -4.63
N TYR A 137 11.00 -2.20 -5.19
CA TYR A 137 11.31 -2.23 -6.61
C TYR A 137 10.10 -2.57 -7.48
N ILE A 138 9.27 -3.55 -7.06
CA ILE A 138 8.01 -3.90 -7.75
C ILE A 138 7.04 -2.71 -7.75
N TRP A 139 6.88 -2.03 -6.62
CA TRP A 139 6.01 -0.85 -6.51
C TRP A 139 6.47 0.32 -7.38
N HIS A 140 7.76 0.41 -7.69
CA HIS A 140 8.34 1.43 -8.57
C HIS A 140 8.40 1.03 -10.05
N GLY A 141 7.66 -0.01 -10.44
CA GLY A 141 7.58 -0.44 -11.84
C GLY A 141 8.84 -1.12 -12.34
N PHE A 142 9.49 -1.91 -11.48
CA PHE A 142 10.70 -2.69 -11.77
C PHE A 142 11.92 -1.84 -12.13
N HIS A 143 12.11 -0.74 -11.42
CA HIS A 143 13.33 0.08 -11.51
C HIS A 143 13.67 0.69 -10.16
N ASP A 144 14.94 1.08 -10.01
CA ASP A 144 15.41 1.72 -8.79
C ASP A 144 14.86 3.15 -8.68
N GLN A 145 14.41 3.49 -7.49
CA GLN A 145 13.95 4.86 -7.24
C GLN A 145 15.12 5.77 -6.90
N TYR A 146 15.13 6.95 -7.52
CA TYR A 146 15.97 8.06 -7.13
C TYR A 146 15.11 9.18 -6.56
N GLY A 147 15.45 9.67 -5.40
CA GLY A 147 14.73 10.77 -4.76
C GLY A 147 13.66 10.28 -3.79
N ILE A 148 12.47 10.84 -3.82
CA ILE A 148 11.41 10.64 -2.81
C ILE A 148 11.12 9.15 -2.58
N PRO A 149 11.50 8.59 -1.43
CA PRO A 149 11.26 7.18 -1.14
C PRO A 149 9.77 6.93 -0.87
N ASN A 150 9.31 5.73 -1.21
CA ASN A 150 7.99 5.21 -0.85
C ASN A 150 6.81 6.13 -1.18
N ARG A 151 6.73 6.60 -2.43
CA ARG A 151 5.66 7.50 -2.92
C ARG A 151 4.24 6.95 -2.70
N PHE A 152 4.10 5.64 -2.57
CA PHE A 152 2.83 4.98 -2.32
C PHE A 152 2.39 4.96 -0.84
N SER A 153 3.12 5.66 0.05
CA SER A 153 2.76 5.80 1.47
C SER A 153 1.36 6.38 1.70
N PHE A 154 0.84 7.16 0.75
CA PHE A 154 -0.53 7.67 0.81
C PHE A 154 -1.59 6.54 0.89
N LEU A 155 -1.33 5.37 0.32
CA LEU A 155 -2.23 4.21 0.43
C LEU A 155 -2.33 3.73 1.88
N PHE A 156 -1.22 3.69 2.58
CA PHE A 156 -1.16 3.34 4.00
C PHE A 156 -1.95 4.34 4.85
N ILE A 157 -1.69 5.63 4.64
CA ILE A 157 -2.40 6.71 5.33
C ILE A 157 -3.91 6.63 5.06
N PHE A 158 -4.30 6.39 3.81
CA PHE A 158 -5.71 6.22 3.44
C PHE A 158 -6.38 5.06 4.18
N ILE A 159 -5.71 3.92 4.32
CA ILE A 159 -6.24 2.77 5.08
C ILE A 159 -6.41 3.15 6.56
N LEU A 160 -5.41 3.80 7.17
CA LEU A 160 -5.51 4.23 8.56
C LEU A 160 -6.66 5.21 8.80
N LEU A 161 -6.83 6.18 7.91
CA LEU A 161 -7.94 7.15 7.99
C LEU A 161 -9.30 6.48 7.78
N SER A 162 -9.38 5.50 6.86
CA SER A 162 -10.61 4.71 6.64
C SER A 162 -10.99 3.88 7.87
N MET A 163 -10.01 3.26 8.52
CA MET A 163 -10.24 2.55 9.79
C MET A 163 -10.71 3.50 10.89
N GLY A 164 -10.10 4.70 10.98
CA GLY A 164 -10.52 5.73 11.93
C GLY A 164 -11.96 6.19 11.68
N TYR A 165 -12.33 6.39 10.42
CA TYR A 165 -13.71 6.73 10.05
C TYR A 165 -14.70 5.61 10.43
N GLU A 166 -14.38 4.35 10.11
CA GLU A 166 -15.22 3.21 10.49
C GLU A 166 -15.36 3.07 12.01
N ALA A 167 -14.31 3.39 12.76
CA ALA A 167 -14.37 3.39 14.23
C ALA A 167 -15.43 4.37 14.74
N ILE A 168 -15.42 5.61 14.22
CA ILE A 168 -16.38 6.65 14.60
C ILE A 168 -17.79 6.27 14.13
N ALA A 169 -17.96 5.90 12.87
CA ALA A 169 -19.26 5.60 12.27
C ALA A 169 -19.99 4.43 12.95
N ASN A 170 -19.25 3.53 13.61
CA ASN A 170 -19.82 2.40 14.33
C ASN A 170 -19.84 2.59 15.85
N THR A 171 -19.54 3.77 16.37
CA THR A 171 -19.61 4.07 17.80
C THR A 171 -21.04 4.36 18.23
N ASP A 172 -21.81 5.07 17.41
CA ASP A 172 -23.17 5.57 17.72
C ASP A 172 -24.31 4.60 17.38
N LYS A 173 -24.00 3.41 16.90
CA LYS A 173 -24.98 2.33 16.64
C LYS A 173 -24.87 1.27 17.72
#